data_f6eea2958c4ba8fe7dec3feb1bfaa07d
#
_entry.id   f6eea2958c4ba8fe7dec3feb1bfaa07d
#
_cell.length_a   1.000
_cell.length_b   1.000
_cell.length_c   1.000
_cell.angle_alpha   90.00
_cell.angle_beta   90.00
_cell.angle_gamma   90.00
#
_symmetry.space_group_name_H-M   'P 1'
#
loop_
_entity.id
_entity.type
_entity.pdbx_description
1 polymer ?
#
loop_
_entity_poly.entity_id
_entity_poly.type
_entity_poly.pdbx_seq_one_letter_code
_entity_poly.pdbx_strand_id
1 'polypeptide(L)'
;HPTDPDEVVMISKDTAYVDDNGQIVRQTIERPLSSLYDFLNTYIVPVYPDTTVWVNDFSNANNEQYMKLYFSSANYNDYPVVGVSWEQAEAFCAWRTNYLLKGMGPQAKFIQRYRLPTEVEWEYAARGKEGNPYPWQGMESKSQDGCYYANFKPDRGNYTDDGNLITSRVGI
;
A
#
# COMPACT_ATOMS: atom_id res chain seq x y z
N HIS A 1 1.32 -28.31 27.95
CA HIS A 1 0.51 -28.09 29.17
C HIS A 1 1.48 -27.82 30.31
N PRO A 2 1.36 -26.72 31.04
CA PRO A 2 2.10 -26.54 32.26
C PRO A 2 1.74 -27.71 33.17
N THR A 3 2.74 -28.38 33.71
CA THR A 3 2.57 -29.52 34.60
C THR A 3 2.37 -29.06 36.05
N ASP A 4 2.60 -27.79 36.33
CA ASP A 4 2.44 -27.14 37.63
C ASP A 4 1.38 -26.02 37.50
N PRO A 5 0.28 -26.05 38.29
CA PRO A 5 -0.75 -25.01 38.24
C PRO A 5 -0.25 -23.61 38.68
N ASP A 6 0.93 -23.55 39.33
CA ASP A 6 1.55 -22.31 39.78
C ASP A 6 2.62 -21.80 38.78
N GLU A 7 2.87 -22.53 37.68
CA GLU A 7 3.82 -22.13 36.66
C GLU A 7 3.28 -20.95 35.83
N VAL A 8 3.91 -19.79 36.01
CA VAL A 8 3.59 -18.58 35.23
C VAL A 8 4.26 -18.68 33.87
N VAL A 9 3.46 -18.82 32.80
CA VAL A 9 3.97 -18.80 31.43
C VAL A 9 4.36 -17.38 31.08
N MET A 10 5.65 -17.17 30.78
CA MET A 10 6.20 -15.91 30.31
C MET A 10 6.17 -15.87 28.77
N ILE A 11 5.82 -14.73 28.23
CA ILE A 11 5.90 -14.48 26.79
C ILE A 11 6.83 -13.31 26.50
N SER A 12 7.53 -13.42 25.39
CA SER A 12 8.27 -12.31 24.79
C SER A 12 7.38 -11.67 23.71
N LYS A 13 7.09 -10.39 23.82
CA LYS A 13 6.20 -9.69 22.90
C LYS A 13 6.83 -8.42 22.36
N ASP A 14 6.82 -8.30 21.04
CA ASP A 14 7.20 -7.06 20.38
C ASP A 14 6.07 -6.04 20.49
N THR A 15 6.40 -4.88 20.99
CA THR A 15 5.48 -3.76 21.14
C THR A 15 6.03 -2.51 20.47
N ALA A 16 5.15 -1.60 20.11
CA ALA A 16 5.51 -0.29 19.61
C ALA A 16 4.68 0.79 20.31
N TYR A 17 5.30 1.93 20.60
CA TYR A 17 4.63 3.10 21.11
C TYR A 17 5.21 4.37 20.49
N VAL A 18 4.49 5.48 20.59
CA VAL A 18 4.98 6.79 20.15
C VAL A 18 5.57 7.51 21.36
N ASP A 19 6.84 7.95 21.27
CA ASP A 19 7.50 8.70 22.32
C ASP A 19 7.04 10.17 22.36
N ASP A 20 7.56 10.92 23.33
CA ASP A 20 7.24 12.34 23.52
C ASP A 20 7.66 13.24 22.34
N ASN A 21 8.55 12.75 21.47
CA ASN A 21 9.01 13.43 20.27
C ASN A 21 8.20 13.04 19.02
N GLY A 22 7.18 12.19 19.17
CA GLY A 22 6.36 11.69 18.06
C GLY A 22 7.02 10.57 17.26
N GLN A 23 8.11 9.96 17.77
CA GLN A 23 8.82 8.88 17.10
C GLN A 23 8.28 7.52 17.52
N ILE A 24 8.21 6.58 16.57
CA ILE A 24 7.81 5.20 16.85
C ILE A 24 8.98 4.44 17.44
N VAL A 25 8.88 4.10 18.71
CA VAL A 25 9.84 3.26 19.43
C VAL A 25 9.32 1.83 19.46
N ARG A 26 10.17 0.88 19.05
CA ARG A 26 9.88 -0.55 19.11
C ARG A 26 10.73 -1.19 20.19
N GLN A 27 10.12 -2.05 20.99
CA GLN A 27 10.80 -2.79 22.04
C GLN A 27 10.19 -4.16 22.22
N THR A 28 11.00 -5.11 22.65
CA THR A 28 10.56 -6.42 23.08
C THR A 28 10.39 -6.39 24.59
N ILE A 29 9.22 -6.76 25.09
CA ILE A 29 8.93 -6.89 26.52
C ILE A 29 8.67 -8.34 26.89
N GLU A 30 9.11 -8.72 28.07
CA GLU A 30 8.77 -10.02 28.68
C GLU A 30 7.73 -9.79 29.78
N ARG A 31 6.65 -10.52 29.73
CA ARG A 31 5.60 -10.47 30.74
C ARG A 31 4.84 -11.78 30.86
N PRO A 32 4.13 -11.99 31.97
CA PRO A 32 3.26 -13.13 32.11
C PRO A 32 2.16 -13.15 31.04
N LEU A 33 1.85 -14.33 30.54
CA LEU A 33 0.71 -14.58 29.67
C LEU A 33 -0.59 -14.26 30.43
N SER A 34 -1.39 -13.34 29.93
CA SER A 34 -2.65 -12.91 30.58
C SER A 34 -3.90 -13.24 29.75
N SER A 35 -3.74 -13.39 28.45
CA SER A 35 -4.85 -13.71 27.55
C SER A 35 -4.37 -14.30 26.21
N LEU A 36 -5.30 -14.87 25.42
CA LEU A 36 -5.02 -15.31 24.06
C LEU A 36 -4.58 -14.16 23.12
N TYR A 37 -4.99 -12.93 23.43
CA TYR A 37 -4.57 -11.75 22.67
C TYR A 37 -3.08 -11.43 22.85
N ASP A 38 -2.43 -12.01 23.85
CA ASP A 38 -0.99 -11.84 24.07
C ASP A 38 -0.13 -12.43 22.96
N PHE A 39 -0.66 -13.39 22.21
CA PHE A 39 0.00 -13.93 21.02
C PHE A 39 -0.15 -13.04 19.79
N LEU A 40 -0.95 -11.99 19.85
CA LEU A 40 -1.10 -11.04 18.75
C LEU A 40 -0.05 -9.93 18.89
N ASN A 41 0.72 -9.75 17.83
CA ASN A 41 1.62 -8.60 17.73
C ASN A 41 0.83 -7.34 17.37
N THR A 42 1.14 -6.24 18.05
CA THR A 42 0.56 -4.93 17.76
C THR A 42 1.64 -4.04 17.15
N TYR A 43 1.37 -3.53 15.95
CA TYR A 43 2.28 -2.64 15.24
C TYR A 43 1.65 -1.26 15.09
N ILE A 44 2.47 -0.22 15.26
CA ILE A 44 2.11 1.15 14.89
C ILE A 44 2.67 1.39 13.48
N VAL A 45 1.78 1.66 12.55
CA VAL A 45 2.13 1.91 11.15
C VAL A 45 1.92 3.40 10.88
N PRO A 46 2.94 4.14 10.44
CA PRO A 46 2.78 5.52 9.99
C PRO A 46 1.79 5.56 8.83
N VAL A 47 0.84 6.50 8.87
CA VAL A 47 -0.19 6.59 7.82
C VAL A 47 0.32 7.38 6.63
N TYR A 48 1.15 8.40 6.88
CA TYR A 48 1.61 9.30 5.83
C TYR A 48 2.67 8.62 4.94
N PRO A 49 2.54 8.73 3.61
CA PRO A 49 3.51 8.16 2.67
C PRO A 49 4.89 8.80 2.80
N ASP A 50 5.92 8.09 2.42
CA ASP A 50 7.25 8.65 2.29
C ASP A 50 7.33 9.58 1.06
N THR A 51 7.36 10.87 1.31
CA THR A 51 7.45 11.88 0.25
C THR A 51 8.85 11.98 -0.37
N THR A 52 9.87 11.44 0.30
CA THR A 52 11.26 11.53 -0.17
C THR A 52 11.57 10.57 -1.32
N VAL A 53 10.68 9.62 -1.62
CA VAL A 53 10.83 8.69 -2.76
C VAL A 53 11.08 9.41 -4.09
N TRP A 54 10.51 10.59 -4.28
CA TRP A 54 10.70 11.39 -5.48
C TRP A 54 12.14 11.88 -5.69
N VAL A 55 12.87 12.09 -4.60
CA VAL A 55 14.24 12.59 -4.62
C VAL A 55 15.24 11.45 -4.48
N ASN A 56 14.95 10.48 -3.62
CA ASN A 56 15.85 9.36 -3.35
C ASN A 56 16.00 8.42 -4.54
N ASP A 57 14.89 8.09 -5.21
CA ASP A 57 14.89 7.17 -6.35
C ASP A 57 15.37 7.84 -7.65
N PHE A 58 15.27 9.17 -7.73
CA PHE A 58 15.56 9.95 -8.93
C PHE A 58 16.41 11.18 -8.59
N SER A 59 17.52 10.97 -7.91
CA SER A 59 18.37 12.03 -7.33
C SER A 59 18.86 13.12 -8.32
N ASN A 60 18.89 12.82 -9.61
CA ASN A 60 19.35 13.75 -10.66
C ASN A 60 18.20 14.39 -11.46
N ALA A 61 16.95 14.20 -11.05
CA ALA A 61 15.79 14.57 -11.88
C ALA A 61 15.08 15.87 -11.46
N ASN A 62 15.60 16.64 -10.49
CA ASN A 62 14.98 17.88 -9.96
C ASN A 62 13.53 17.69 -9.53
N ASN A 63 13.23 16.60 -8.82
CA ASN A 63 11.88 16.19 -8.44
C ASN A 63 11.41 16.79 -7.11
N GLU A 64 12.06 17.80 -6.57
CA GLU A 64 11.69 18.46 -5.29
C GLU A 64 10.28 19.04 -5.32
N GLN A 65 9.78 19.43 -6.49
CA GLN A 65 8.40 19.88 -6.63
C GLN A 65 7.39 18.75 -6.33
N TYR A 66 7.65 17.53 -6.80
CA TYR A 66 6.79 16.39 -6.51
C TYR A 66 6.82 16.03 -5.03
N MET A 67 8.00 16.01 -4.41
CA MET A 67 8.12 15.81 -2.98
C MET A 67 7.26 16.79 -2.17
N LYS A 68 7.20 18.06 -2.58
CA LYS A 68 6.46 19.11 -1.87
C LYS A 68 4.97 19.14 -2.20
N LEU A 69 4.59 18.88 -3.44
CA LEU A 69 3.24 19.18 -3.95
C LEU A 69 2.38 17.95 -4.20
N TYR A 70 2.98 16.79 -4.44
CA TYR A 70 2.23 15.60 -4.87
C TYR A 70 1.17 15.17 -3.84
N PHE A 71 1.46 15.29 -2.56
CA PHE A 71 0.55 14.91 -1.48
C PHE A 71 -0.24 16.09 -0.88
N SER A 72 0.04 17.31 -1.29
CA SER A 72 -0.58 18.51 -0.71
C SER A 72 -1.42 19.32 -1.68
N SER A 73 -1.18 19.21 -2.99
CA SER A 73 -1.91 19.96 -4.00
C SER A 73 -3.11 19.19 -4.53
N ALA A 74 -4.25 19.86 -4.64
CA ALA A 74 -5.48 19.32 -5.24
C ALA A 74 -5.31 18.82 -6.69
N ASN A 75 -4.27 19.25 -7.39
CA ASN A 75 -3.99 18.82 -8.76
C ASN A 75 -3.68 17.32 -8.86
N TYR A 76 -3.25 16.70 -7.76
CA TYR A 76 -2.89 15.28 -7.68
C TYR A 76 -3.94 14.41 -6.97
N ASN A 77 -5.14 14.94 -6.68
CA ASN A 77 -6.18 14.18 -5.99
C ASN A 77 -6.60 12.90 -6.72
N ASP A 78 -6.53 12.90 -8.05
CA ASP A 78 -6.90 11.77 -8.90
C ASP A 78 -5.69 10.92 -9.32
N TYR A 79 -4.53 11.15 -8.72
CA TYR A 79 -3.31 10.40 -9.00
C TYR A 79 -3.08 9.28 -7.98
N PRO A 80 -2.38 8.20 -8.35
CA PRO A 80 -2.12 7.10 -7.43
C PRO A 80 -1.24 7.56 -6.27
N VAL A 81 -1.48 7.03 -5.08
CA VAL A 81 -0.57 7.21 -3.96
C VAL A 81 0.75 6.48 -4.25
N VAL A 82 1.86 7.12 -3.92
CA VAL A 82 3.23 6.57 -4.02
C VAL A 82 3.92 6.68 -2.66
N GLY A 83 5.08 6.01 -2.48
CA GLY A 83 5.82 6.06 -1.23
C GLY A 83 5.13 5.35 -0.06
N VAL A 84 4.29 4.35 -0.34
CA VAL A 84 3.63 3.53 0.68
C VAL A 84 4.33 2.18 0.81
N SER A 85 4.53 1.74 2.05
CA SER A 85 5.05 0.39 2.32
C SER A 85 3.93 -0.66 2.22
N TRP A 86 4.34 -1.93 2.16
CA TRP A 86 3.40 -3.05 2.20
C TRP A 86 2.56 -3.05 3.49
N GLU A 87 3.17 -2.77 4.62
CA GLU A 87 2.50 -2.68 5.92
C GLU A 87 1.47 -1.53 5.95
N GLN A 88 1.78 -0.40 5.31
CA GLN A 88 0.84 0.72 5.17
C GLN A 88 -0.35 0.32 4.30
N ALA A 89 -0.11 -0.39 3.20
CA ALA A 89 -1.17 -0.88 2.33
C ALA A 89 -2.07 -1.90 3.02
N GLU A 90 -1.52 -2.84 3.82
CA GLU A 90 -2.30 -3.77 4.63
C GLU A 90 -3.12 -3.05 5.72
N ALA A 91 -2.48 -2.09 6.41
CA ALA A 91 -3.16 -1.28 7.43
C ALA A 91 -4.33 -0.49 6.82
N PHE A 92 -4.16 0.03 5.61
CA PHE A 92 -5.25 0.69 4.86
C PHE A 92 -6.39 -0.28 4.56
N CYS A 93 -6.09 -1.51 4.11
CA CYS A 93 -7.11 -2.54 3.87
C CYS A 93 -7.92 -2.85 5.14
N ALA A 94 -7.25 -2.99 6.27
CA ALA A 94 -7.89 -3.21 7.56
C ALA A 94 -8.74 -2.00 7.99
N TRP A 95 -8.22 -0.79 7.87
CA TRP A 95 -8.96 0.44 8.14
C TRP A 95 -10.19 0.57 7.25
N ARG A 96 -10.04 0.36 5.94
CA ARG A 96 -11.14 0.46 4.96
C ARG A 96 -12.25 -0.55 5.26
N THR A 97 -11.88 -1.78 5.63
CA THR A 97 -12.83 -2.80 6.08
C THR A 97 -13.62 -2.31 7.28
N ASN A 98 -12.93 -1.86 8.33
CA ASN A 98 -13.57 -1.40 9.56
C ASN A 98 -14.45 -0.16 9.34
N TYR A 99 -14.03 0.76 8.49
CA TYR A 99 -14.81 1.94 8.12
C TYR A 99 -16.14 1.54 7.46
N LEU A 100 -16.07 0.60 6.50
CA LEU A 100 -17.26 0.12 5.80
C LEU A 100 -18.21 -0.64 6.74
N LEU A 101 -17.66 -1.54 7.58
CA LEU A 101 -18.44 -2.30 8.56
C LEU A 101 -19.20 -1.39 9.52
N LYS A 102 -18.58 -0.30 9.99
CA LYS A 102 -19.24 0.70 10.87
C LYS A 102 -20.40 1.41 10.17
N GLY A 103 -20.30 1.65 8.86
CA GLY A 103 -21.33 2.34 8.08
C GLY A 103 -22.54 1.50 7.67
N MET A 104 -22.39 0.16 7.64
CA MET A 104 -23.41 -0.72 7.04
C MET A 104 -24.36 -1.39 8.02
N GLY A 105 -24.15 -1.26 9.34
CA GLY A 105 -25.04 -1.84 10.34
C GLY A 105 -25.32 -3.34 10.12
N PRO A 106 -26.59 -3.79 10.08
CA PRO A 106 -26.96 -5.21 9.96
C PRO A 106 -26.47 -5.89 8.65
N GLN A 107 -26.17 -5.12 7.63
CA GLN A 107 -25.66 -5.64 6.35
C GLN A 107 -24.14 -5.93 6.40
N ALA A 108 -23.46 -5.56 7.45
CA ALA A 108 -22.02 -5.78 7.64
C ALA A 108 -21.60 -7.24 7.48
N LYS A 109 -22.48 -8.20 7.80
CA LYS A 109 -22.21 -9.64 7.67
C LYS A 109 -21.94 -10.14 6.25
N PHE A 110 -22.32 -9.36 5.23
CA PHE A 110 -22.11 -9.71 3.82
C PHE A 110 -20.85 -9.09 3.23
N ILE A 111 -20.12 -8.28 3.99
CA ILE A 111 -18.94 -7.60 3.51
C ILE A 111 -17.73 -8.50 3.61
N GLN A 112 -17.05 -8.69 2.51
CA GLN A 112 -15.72 -9.28 2.49
C GLN A 112 -14.69 -8.25 2.97
N ARG A 113 -13.69 -8.73 3.70
CA ARG A 113 -12.58 -7.88 4.16
C ARG A 113 -11.72 -7.46 2.97
N TYR A 114 -11.37 -6.19 2.92
CA TYR A 114 -10.33 -5.70 2.02
C TYR A 114 -9.00 -6.34 2.41
N ARG A 115 -8.25 -6.74 1.42
CA ARG A 115 -6.88 -7.24 1.53
C ARG A 115 -6.11 -6.92 0.26
N LEU A 116 -4.81 -7.04 0.31
CA LEU A 116 -4.00 -7.03 -0.90
C LEU A 116 -4.31 -8.26 -1.76
N PRO A 117 -4.26 -8.14 -3.09
CA PRO A 117 -4.46 -9.27 -3.98
C PRO A 117 -3.32 -10.28 -3.85
N THR A 118 -3.60 -11.53 -4.11
CA THR A 118 -2.56 -12.52 -4.37
C THR A 118 -1.92 -12.26 -5.74
N GLU A 119 -0.75 -12.85 -5.98
CA GLU A 119 -0.06 -12.75 -7.28
C GLU A 119 -0.97 -13.15 -8.44
N VAL A 120 -1.68 -14.27 -8.30
CA VAL A 120 -2.59 -14.78 -9.33
C VAL A 120 -3.77 -13.83 -9.59
N GLU A 121 -4.34 -13.25 -8.52
CA GLU A 121 -5.43 -12.28 -8.66
C GLU A 121 -4.94 -11.00 -9.34
N TRP A 122 -3.74 -10.56 -8.97
CA TRP A 122 -3.12 -9.38 -9.57
C TRP A 122 -2.81 -9.60 -11.05
N GLU A 123 -2.19 -10.75 -11.39
CA GLU A 123 -1.88 -11.11 -12.77
C GLU A 123 -3.16 -11.24 -13.61
N TYR A 124 -4.19 -11.90 -13.07
CA TYR A 124 -5.47 -12.02 -13.75
C TYR A 124 -6.13 -10.67 -14.03
N ALA A 125 -6.08 -9.75 -13.06
CA ALA A 125 -6.59 -8.39 -13.23
C ALA A 125 -5.79 -7.60 -14.28
N ALA A 126 -4.47 -7.79 -14.31
CA ALA A 126 -3.58 -7.10 -15.25
C ALA A 126 -3.66 -7.62 -16.68
N ARG A 127 -3.85 -8.94 -16.87
CA ARG A 127 -3.82 -9.58 -18.20
C ARG A 127 -5.18 -9.96 -18.76
N GLY A 128 -6.21 -10.04 -17.92
CA GLY A 128 -7.52 -10.52 -18.32
C GLY A 128 -7.57 -12.04 -18.52
N LYS A 129 -8.57 -12.53 -19.24
CA LYS A 129 -8.91 -13.96 -19.32
C LYS A 129 -7.93 -14.80 -20.17
N GLU A 130 -7.25 -14.23 -21.13
CA GLU A 130 -6.63 -15.00 -22.20
C GLU A 130 -5.10 -15.08 -22.11
N GLY A 131 -4.52 -14.64 -21.01
CA GLY A 131 -3.07 -14.67 -20.84
C GLY A 131 -2.31 -13.81 -21.85
N ASN A 132 -2.95 -12.78 -22.37
CA ASN A 132 -2.30 -11.79 -23.24
C ASN A 132 -1.12 -11.14 -22.53
N PRO A 133 -0.08 -10.72 -23.24
CA PRO A 133 1.03 -9.97 -22.63
C PRO A 133 0.58 -8.64 -22.02
N TYR A 134 -0.50 -8.05 -22.54
CA TYR A 134 -1.09 -6.78 -22.11
C TYR A 134 -2.59 -6.93 -21.83
N PRO A 135 -3.22 -5.99 -21.08
CA PRO A 135 -4.67 -6.02 -20.87
C PRO A 135 -5.52 -5.73 -22.11
N TRP A 136 -4.89 -5.34 -23.21
CA TRP A 136 -5.52 -5.14 -24.52
C TRP A 136 -5.09 -6.22 -25.51
N GLN A 137 -5.78 -6.29 -26.65
CA GLN A 137 -5.46 -7.24 -27.72
C GLN A 137 -4.24 -6.76 -28.54
N GLY A 138 -3.38 -7.70 -28.92
CA GLY A 138 -2.19 -7.45 -29.71
C GLY A 138 -0.92 -7.20 -28.90
N MET A 139 0.15 -6.90 -29.58
CA MET A 139 1.49 -6.69 -29.02
C MET A 139 1.92 -5.23 -29.05
N GLU A 140 1.11 -4.37 -29.65
CA GLU A 140 1.44 -2.96 -29.84
C GLU A 140 1.13 -2.15 -28.60
N SER A 141 1.98 -1.17 -28.30
CA SER A 141 1.77 -0.23 -27.19
C SER A 141 0.92 0.99 -27.59
N LYS A 142 0.64 1.13 -28.89
CA LYS A 142 -0.14 2.25 -29.44
C LYS A 142 -1.32 1.76 -30.25
N SER A 143 -2.39 2.56 -30.26
CA SER A 143 -3.50 2.41 -31.18
C SER A 143 -3.10 2.77 -32.62
N GLN A 144 -3.98 2.48 -33.56
CA GLN A 144 -3.79 2.89 -34.97
C GLN A 144 -3.71 4.41 -35.15
N ASP A 145 -4.34 5.15 -34.24
CA ASP A 145 -4.31 6.62 -34.21
C ASP A 145 -3.06 7.18 -33.52
N GLY A 146 -2.15 6.31 -33.08
CA GLY A 146 -0.89 6.68 -32.44
C GLY A 146 -0.97 6.98 -30.95
N CYS A 147 -2.15 6.80 -30.30
CA CYS A 147 -2.30 6.99 -28.86
C CYS A 147 -1.76 5.78 -28.08
N TYR A 148 -1.05 6.03 -27.00
CA TYR A 148 -0.59 4.96 -26.10
C TYR A 148 -1.73 4.36 -25.29
N TYR A 149 -1.67 3.05 -25.08
CA TYR A 149 -2.66 2.32 -24.27
C TYR A 149 -2.35 2.34 -22.77
N ALA A 150 -1.14 2.73 -22.39
CA ALA A 150 -0.71 2.80 -20.99
C ALA A 150 0.33 3.89 -20.79
N ASN A 151 0.41 4.36 -19.54
CA ASN A 151 1.52 5.18 -19.07
C ASN A 151 2.73 4.28 -18.79
N PHE A 152 3.83 4.47 -19.48
CA PHE A 152 5.05 3.70 -19.29
C PHE A 152 6.29 4.51 -19.64
N LYS A 153 7.43 4.12 -19.09
CA LYS A 153 8.72 4.72 -19.39
C LYS A 153 9.38 3.98 -20.55
N PRO A 154 9.50 4.59 -21.75
CA PRO A 154 10.21 3.97 -22.84
C PRO A 154 11.72 3.91 -22.57
N ASP A 155 12.40 2.89 -23.08
CA ASP A 155 13.87 2.78 -22.97
C ASP A 155 14.57 3.90 -23.77
N ARG A 156 13.99 4.31 -24.90
CA ARG A 156 14.48 5.38 -25.77
C ARG A 156 13.32 6.22 -26.27
N GLY A 157 13.58 7.51 -26.47
CA GLY A 157 12.60 8.43 -27.02
C GLY A 157 12.09 9.47 -26.04
N ASN A 158 10.92 10.02 -26.32
CA ASN A 158 10.30 11.05 -25.51
C ASN A 158 9.54 10.41 -24.35
N TYR A 159 9.95 10.69 -23.11
CA TYR A 159 9.32 10.15 -21.89
C TYR A 159 7.92 10.68 -21.61
N THR A 160 7.53 11.75 -22.32
CA THR A 160 6.19 12.36 -22.18
C THR A 160 5.29 12.08 -23.38
N ASP A 161 5.67 11.16 -24.25
CA ASP A 161 4.93 10.87 -25.48
C ASP A 161 3.55 10.26 -25.24
N ASP A 162 3.37 9.62 -24.09
CA ASP A 162 2.10 9.11 -23.58
C ASP A 162 1.25 10.16 -22.82
N GLY A 163 1.74 11.40 -22.75
CA GLY A 163 1.08 12.50 -22.05
C GLY A 163 1.47 12.66 -20.58
N ASN A 164 2.28 11.77 -20.02
CA ASN A 164 2.68 11.80 -18.61
C ASN A 164 4.19 11.63 -18.47
N LEU A 165 4.80 12.34 -17.51
CA LEU A 165 6.22 12.20 -17.23
C LEU A 165 6.51 11.06 -16.25
N ILE A 166 5.64 10.86 -15.28
CA ILE A 166 5.78 9.89 -14.17
C ILE A 166 4.48 9.13 -13.95
N THR A 167 3.64 9.56 -13.01
CA THR A 167 2.32 8.97 -12.78
C THR A 167 1.26 9.63 -13.66
N SER A 168 0.17 8.92 -13.92
CA SER A 168 -1.02 9.46 -14.58
C SER A 168 -2.22 9.45 -13.64
N ARG A 169 -3.28 10.17 -14.00
CA ARG A 169 -4.55 10.08 -13.29
C ARG A 169 -5.08 8.66 -13.34
N VAL A 170 -5.79 8.25 -12.29
CA VAL A 170 -6.47 6.95 -12.25
C VAL A 170 -7.79 7.02 -13.00
N GLY A 171 -8.17 5.90 -13.65
CA GLY A 171 -9.47 5.79 -14.32
C GLY A 171 -9.58 6.46 -15.69
N ILE A 172 -8.45 6.68 -16.35
CA ILE A 172 -8.39 7.18 -17.74
C ILE A 172 -8.19 6.02 -18.70
#